data_d6317123052dd5d5260e24a143231d93
#
_entry.id   d6317123052dd5d5260e24a143231d93
#
_cell.length_a   1.000
_cell.length_b   1.000
_cell.length_c   1.000
_cell.angle_alpha   90.00
_cell.angle_beta   90.00
_cell.angle_gamma   90.00
#
_symmetry.space_group_name_H-M   'P 1'
#
loop_
_entity.id
_entity.type
_entity.pdbx_description
1 polymer ?
#
loop_
_entity_poly.entity_id
_entity_poly.type
_entity_poly.pdbx_seq_one_letter_code
_entity_poly.pdbx_strand_id
1 'polypeptide(L)'
;MSAPPAIRFGVYLPQVASSFAEIRDRVLACEAAGIDSVWFMDHLHPPGLPAVPSFEAWTLVCALAPLTSRIRLGHLVLSNSFRHPALLAKMASSLDVISGGRLDLGLGSGSYEPEHRMYGIAYESSAVRARKLAEGLDVVKRLFTEPEVTFDGEFYRLQKAVNVPKPAQKPNPPIWVGGAGGPTLRLAARFADGWNCPTYALGKLDAKLRALAAECEAVGRRPAELRKSIEAVLVTGRDEREVAAARALAERRYPGPGWGLHEGGFIGTPDEIVTRIRELAARGVDTFVFFFSDRARPETIDLFARHVLAGFR
;
A
#
# COMPACT_ATOMS: atom_id res chain seq x y z
N MET A 1 -1.77 -29.63 2.26
CA MET A 1 -2.15 -28.29 1.77
C MET A 1 -2.13 -27.36 2.98
N SER A 2 -1.31 -26.30 2.99
CA SER A 2 -1.36 -25.30 4.04
C SER A 2 -2.72 -24.58 4.02
N ALA A 3 -3.26 -24.23 5.19
CA ALA A 3 -4.47 -23.41 5.28
C ALA A 3 -4.29 -22.12 4.45
N PRO A 4 -5.37 -21.62 3.81
CA PRO A 4 -5.28 -20.35 3.11
C PRO A 4 -4.85 -19.25 4.08
N PRO A 5 -4.06 -18.26 3.62
CA PRO A 5 -3.64 -17.17 4.48
C PRO A 5 -4.86 -16.41 5.02
N ALA A 6 -4.78 -16.00 6.28
CA ALA A 6 -5.83 -15.19 6.89
C ALA A 6 -6.04 -13.89 6.09
N ILE A 7 -7.30 -13.56 5.84
CA ILE A 7 -7.68 -12.32 5.16
C ILE A 7 -7.33 -11.14 6.07
N ARG A 8 -6.70 -10.12 5.49
CA ARG A 8 -6.33 -8.88 6.18
C ARG A 8 -7.05 -7.68 5.59
N PHE A 9 -7.36 -6.74 6.44
CA PHE A 9 -8.04 -5.50 6.07
C PHE A 9 -7.19 -4.29 6.40
N GLY A 10 -6.99 -3.44 5.40
CA GLY A 10 -6.31 -2.17 5.54
C GLY A 10 -7.23 -1.01 5.17
N VAL A 11 -6.93 0.16 5.71
CA VAL A 11 -7.56 1.42 5.30
C VAL A 11 -6.50 2.30 4.66
N TYR A 12 -6.75 2.72 3.43
CA TYR A 12 -5.96 3.75 2.78
C TYR A 12 -6.51 5.13 3.18
N LEU A 13 -5.68 5.89 3.88
CA LEU A 13 -6.01 7.22 4.40
C LEU A 13 -5.21 8.29 3.64
N PRO A 14 -5.77 8.93 2.62
CA PRO A 14 -5.08 10.03 1.99
C PRO A 14 -4.96 11.20 2.97
N GLN A 15 -3.72 11.64 3.19
CA GLN A 15 -3.37 12.74 4.08
C GLN A 15 -3.62 14.12 3.46
N VAL A 16 -4.77 14.28 2.80
CA VAL A 16 -5.14 15.44 1.98
C VAL A 16 -6.22 16.26 2.66
N ALA A 17 -6.06 17.57 2.73
CA ALA A 17 -7.04 18.50 3.30
C ALA A 17 -7.57 18.05 4.66
N SER A 18 -6.70 17.55 5.51
CA SER A 18 -6.99 17.09 6.87
C SER A 18 -5.92 17.62 7.82
N SER A 19 -6.30 17.90 9.05
CA SER A 19 -5.35 18.19 10.13
C SER A 19 -4.68 16.90 10.62
N PHE A 20 -3.53 17.03 11.28
CA PHE A 20 -2.87 15.88 11.92
C PHE A 20 -3.78 15.22 12.96
N ALA A 21 -4.54 16.00 13.73
CA ALA A 21 -5.47 15.47 14.72
C ALA A 21 -6.56 14.60 14.10
N GLU A 22 -7.15 15.03 12.97
CA GLU A 22 -8.15 14.24 12.26
C GLU A 22 -7.57 12.93 11.71
N ILE A 23 -6.35 12.94 11.17
CA ILE A 23 -5.68 11.73 10.67
C ILE A 23 -5.39 10.79 11.84
N ARG A 24 -4.79 11.29 12.92
CA ARG A 24 -4.53 10.54 14.15
C ARG A 24 -5.79 9.86 14.67
N ASP A 25 -6.88 10.61 14.82
CA ASP A 25 -8.12 10.09 15.39
C ASP A 25 -8.75 9.00 14.51
N ARG A 26 -8.66 9.12 13.19
CA ARG A 26 -9.07 8.06 12.26
C ARG A 26 -8.19 6.80 12.37
N VAL A 27 -6.88 6.96 12.51
CA VAL A 27 -5.96 5.83 12.71
C VAL A 27 -6.26 5.11 14.03
N LEU A 28 -6.50 5.85 15.11
CA LEU A 28 -6.89 5.28 16.41
C LEU A 28 -8.26 4.59 16.34
N ALA A 29 -9.22 5.14 15.60
CA ALA A 29 -10.50 4.50 15.36
C ALA A 29 -10.34 3.19 14.57
N CYS A 30 -9.49 3.15 13.53
CA CYS A 30 -9.16 1.94 12.80
C CYS A 30 -8.53 0.88 13.72
N GLU A 31 -7.59 1.27 14.59
CA GLU A 31 -6.97 0.36 15.56
C GLU A 31 -7.97 -0.20 16.55
N ALA A 32 -8.85 0.66 17.10
CA ALA A 32 -9.90 0.26 18.04
C ALA A 32 -10.92 -0.71 17.39
N ALA A 33 -11.23 -0.48 16.11
CA ALA A 33 -12.12 -1.32 15.31
C ALA A 33 -11.50 -2.67 14.89
N GLY A 34 -10.22 -2.93 15.17
CA GLY A 34 -9.54 -4.18 14.82
C GLY A 34 -9.11 -4.29 13.37
N ILE A 35 -8.97 -3.17 12.66
CA ILE A 35 -8.40 -3.11 11.32
C ILE A 35 -6.90 -3.44 11.41
N ASP A 36 -6.39 -4.22 10.45
CA ASP A 36 -5.03 -4.75 10.52
C ASP A 36 -3.96 -3.72 10.16
N SER A 37 -4.27 -2.77 9.24
CA SER A 37 -3.28 -1.81 8.75
C SER A 37 -3.88 -0.50 8.25
N VAL A 38 -3.08 0.57 8.30
CA VAL A 38 -3.35 1.84 7.63
C VAL A 38 -2.24 2.16 6.65
N TRP A 39 -2.62 2.79 5.54
CA TRP A 39 -1.73 3.06 4.41
C TRP A 39 -1.86 4.50 3.94
N PHE A 40 -0.72 5.09 3.55
CA PHE A 40 -0.62 6.48 3.12
C PHE A 40 0.02 6.58 1.74
N MET A 41 -0.33 7.62 0.98
CA MET A 41 0.29 7.91 -0.31
C MET A 41 1.63 8.64 -0.15
N ASP A 42 2.56 8.42 -1.06
CA ASP A 42 3.84 9.14 -1.10
C ASP A 42 3.84 10.21 -2.20
N HIS A 43 2.84 11.09 -2.16
CA HIS A 43 2.80 12.26 -3.00
C HIS A 43 3.17 13.51 -2.18
N LEU A 44 4.01 14.39 -2.76
CA LEU A 44 4.43 15.66 -2.15
C LEU A 44 3.29 16.70 -2.21
N HIS A 45 2.35 16.49 -3.12
CA HIS A 45 1.05 17.16 -3.17
C HIS A 45 0.00 16.22 -3.80
N PRO A 46 -1.28 16.39 -3.53
CA PRO A 46 -2.31 15.56 -4.16
C PRO A 46 -2.27 15.71 -5.69
N PRO A 47 -2.24 14.61 -6.45
CA PRO A 47 -2.23 14.67 -7.91
C PRO A 47 -3.36 15.53 -8.48
N GLY A 48 -3.00 16.51 -9.32
CA GLY A 48 -3.94 17.46 -9.89
C GLY A 48 -4.38 18.61 -8.98
N LEU A 49 -3.98 18.62 -7.70
CA LEU A 49 -4.43 19.59 -6.70
C LEU A 49 -3.24 20.15 -5.88
N PRO A 50 -2.24 20.81 -6.51
CA PRO A 50 -0.99 21.19 -5.85
C PRO A 50 -1.15 22.24 -4.72
N ALA A 51 -2.24 23.00 -4.72
CA ALA A 51 -2.53 23.99 -3.69
C ALA A 51 -3.29 23.40 -2.48
N VAL A 52 -3.67 22.13 -2.52
CA VAL A 52 -4.38 21.49 -1.41
C VAL A 52 -3.36 20.96 -0.40
N PRO A 53 -3.48 21.28 0.90
CA PRO A 53 -2.55 20.80 1.92
C PRO A 53 -2.48 19.26 1.97
N SER A 54 -1.26 18.74 2.06
CA SER A 54 -0.97 17.31 2.24
C SER A 54 0.27 17.15 3.13
N PHE A 55 0.25 16.16 4.01
CA PHE A 55 1.42 15.82 4.82
C PHE A 55 2.39 14.93 4.02
N GLU A 56 3.70 15.09 4.27
CA GLU A 56 4.71 14.17 3.76
C GLU A 56 4.54 12.80 4.44
N ALA A 57 4.52 11.76 3.63
CA ALA A 57 4.07 10.44 4.04
C ALA A 57 4.93 9.80 5.13
N TRP A 58 6.26 9.85 4.97
CA TRP A 58 7.18 9.23 5.93
C TRP A 58 7.15 9.91 7.29
N THR A 59 7.18 11.24 7.29
CA THR A 59 7.06 12.06 8.51
C THR A 59 5.76 11.78 9.25
N LEU A 60 4.65 11.66 8.51
CA LEU A 60 3.34 11.35 9.08
C LEU A 60 3.33 9.98 9.77
N VAL A 61 3.84 8.94 9.10
CA VAL A 61 3.87 7.59 9.67
C VAL A 61 4.79 7.52 10.90
N CYS A 62 5.94 8.22 10.89
CA CYS A 62 6.80 8.33 12.07
C CYS A 62 6.08 8.99 13.27
N ALA A 63 5.25 10.00 13.01
CA ALA A 63 4.46 10.65 14.07
C ALA A 63 3.33 9.77 14.61
N LEU A 64 2.75 8.90 13.77
CA LEU A 64 1.66 7.99 14.16
C LEU A 64 2.14 6.72 14.87
N ALA A 65 3.36 6.26 14.58
CA ALA A 65 3.89 5.01 15.13
C ALA A 65 3.88 4.93 16.66
N PRO A 66 4.33 5.96 17.42
CA PRO A 66 4.28 5.92 18.88
C PRO A 66 2.87 6.12 19.47
N LEU A 67 1.90 6.55 18.68
CA LEU A 67 0.52 6.77 19.12
C LEU A 67 -0.37 5.54 18.97
N THR A 68 0.14 4.49 18.37
CA THR A 68 -0.56 3.23 18.09
C THR A 68 0.21 2.05 18.71
N SER A 69 -0.44 0.91 18.89
CA SER A 69 0.16 -0.25 19.57
C SER A 69 0.04 -1.57 18.79
N ARG A 70 -0.96 -1.72 17.94
CA ARG A 70 -1.25 -2.98 17.22
C ARG A 70 -1.34 -2.80 15.71
N ILE A 71 -1.99 -1.72 15.26
CA ILE A 71 -2.24 -1.48 13.84
C ILE A 71 -0.91 -1.35 13.08
N ARG A 72 -0.80 -2.00 11.95
CA ARG A 72 0.37 -1.89 11.08
C ARG A 72 0.30 -0.60 10.28
N LEU A 73 1.46 -0.06 9.97
CA LEU A 73 1.62 1.24 9.33
C LEU A 73 2.39 1.06 8.02
N GLY A 74 1.86 1.55 6.93
CA GLY A 74 2.49 1.38 5.63
C GLY A 74 2.30 2.53 4.67
N HIS A 75 3.02 2.42 3.55
CA HIS A 75 2.85 3.32 2.41
C HIS A 75 2.42 2.50 1.20
N LEU A 76 1.44 2.99 0.48
CA LEU A 76 0.95 2.34 -0.73
C LEU A 76 0.94 3.33 -1.90
N VAL A 77 2.09 3.52 -2.56
CA VAL A 77 3.44 3.03 -2.24
C VAL A 77 4.42 4.19 -2.22
N LEU A 78 5.58 4.04 -1.55
CA LEU A 78 6.68 5.03 -1.63
C LEU A 78 7.24 5.07 -3.05
N SER A 79 7.52 6.28 -3.54
CA SER A 79 8.25 6.48 -4.79
C SER A 79 9.75 6.25 -4.59
N ASN A 80 10.31 5.28 -5.30
CA ASN A 80 11.74 5.03 -5.29
C ASN A 80 12.58 6.23 -5.79
N SER A 81 11.93 7.18 -6.49
CA SER A 81 12.59 8.37 -7.00
C SER A 81 12.81 9.46 -5.94
N PHE A 82 12.09 9.42 -4.81
CA PHE A 82 12.14 10.49 -3.82
C PHE A 82 13.21 10.29 -2.74
N ARG A 83 13.75 9.08 -2.58
CA ARG A 83 14.73 8.76 -1.53
C ARG A 83 15.79 7.81 -2.05
N HIS A 84 17.04 8.05 -1.65
CA HIS A 84 18.10 7.08 -1.91
C HIS A 84 17.82 5.77 -1.15
N PRO A 85 17.90 4.57 -1.77
CA PRO A 85 17.49 3.32 -1.15
C PRO A 85 18.27 2.97 0.12
N ALA A 86 19.53 3.34 0.24
CA ALA A 86 20.30 3.14 1.47
C ALA A 86 19.78 4.01 2.62
N LEU A 87 19.39 5.26 2.34
CA LEU A 87 18.73 6.11 3.33
C LEU A 87 17.37 5.53 3.71
N LEU A 88 16.58 5.08 2.72
CA LEU A 88 15.27 4.45 2.97
C LEU A 88 15.42 3.20 3.85
N ALA A 89 16.40 2.34 3.60
CA ALA A 89 16.66 1.17 4.43
C ALA A 89 16.96 1.56 5.89
N LYS A 90 17.74 2.63 6.10
CA LYS A 90 18.03 3.16 7.43
C LYS A 90 16.79 3.70 8.12
N MET A 91 16.01 4.48 7.40
CA MET A 91 14.74 5.05 7.88
C MET A 91 13.76 3.93 8.26
N ALA A 92 13.62 2.93 7.39
CA ALA A 92 12.72 1.79 7.58
C ALA A 92 13.13 0.91 8.78
N SER A 93 14.43 0.62 8.94
CA SER A 93 14.91 -0.10 10.12
C SER A 93 14.62 0.66 11.42
N SER A 94 14.83 1.97 11.42
CA SER A 94 14.56 2.81 12.60
C SER A 94 13.06 2.82 12.94
N LEU A 95 12.21 3.04 11.94
CA LEU A 95 10.76 3.08 12.13
C LEU A 95 10.21 1.70 12.55
N ASP A 96 10.75 0.63 12.00
CA ASP A 96 10.35 -0.73 12.37
C ASP A 96 10.66 -1.03 13.84
N VAL A 97 11.82 -0.61 14.33
CA VAL A 97 12.18 -0.72 15.76
C VAL A 97 11.27 0.15 16.62
N ILE A 98 11.07 1.43 16.26
CA ILE A 98 10.22 2.38 16.99
C ILE A 98 8.79 1.87 17.08
N SER A 99 8.26 1.31 16.01
CA SER A 99 6.89 0.78 15.96
C SER A 99 6.74 -0.61 16.61
N GLY A 100 7.82 -1.25 17.05
CA GLY A 100 7.77 -2.62 17.57
C GLY A 100 7.45 -3.66 16.50
N GLY A 101 7.95 -3.49 15.27
CA GLY A 101 7.78 -4.45 14.17
C GLY A 101 6.43 -4.32 13.44
N ARG A 102 5.88 -3.10 13.33
CA ARG A 102 4.59 -2.86 12.67
C ARG A 102 4.68 -2.15 11.31
N LEU A 103 5.89 -1.96 10.80
CA LEU A 103 6.07 -1.37 9.46
C LEU A 103 5.73 -2.36 8.36
N ASP A 104 4.97 -1.91 7.35
CA ASP A 104 4.83 -2.50 6.02
C ASP A 104 5.46 -1.54 5.00
N LEU A 105 6.51 -1.97 4.30
CA LEU A 105 7.27 -1.12 3.38
C LEU A 105 6.77 -1.28 1.94
N GLY A 106 5.89 -0.41 1.50
CA GLY A 106 5.44 -0.40 0.11
C GLY A 106 6.36 0.45 -0.78
N LEU A 107 6.74 -0.10 -1.94
CA LEU A 107 7.63 0.55 -2.91
C LEU A 107 7.05 0.49 -4.33
N GLY A 108 7.25 1.57 -5.08
CA GLY A 108 6.89 1.69 -6.48
C GLY A 108 7.88 2.55 -7.26
N SER A 109 7.78 2.53 -8.57
CA SER A 109 8.70 3.27 -9.45
C SER A 109 8.44 4.78 -9.57
N GLY A 110 7.36 5.28 -8.95
CA GLY A 110 6.86 6.64 -9.19
C GLY A 110 6.13 6.75 -10.54
N SER A 111 5.08 7.58 -10.61
CA SER A 111 4.24 7.63 -11.81
C SER A 111 3.74 9.03 -12.20
N TYR A 112 3.82 10.00 -11.30
CA TYR A 112 3.24 11.32 -11.52
C TYR A 112 4.30 12.36 -11.88
N GLU A 113 4.56 12.52 -13.20
CA GLU A 113 5.59 13.43 -13.75
C GLU A 113 5.46 14.89 -13.28
N PRO A 114 4.26 15.52 -13.22
CA PRO A 114 4.15 16.92 -12.84
C PRO A 114 4.78 17.22 -11.47
N GLU A 115 4.62 16.32 -10.52
CA GLU A 115 5.20 16.42 -9.18
C GLU A 115 6.74 16.40 -9.22
N HIS A 116 7.31 15.46 -9.95
CA HIS A 116 8.76 15.38 -10.12
C HIS A 116 9.33 16.69 -10.70
N ARG A 117 8.66 17.23 -11.71
CA ARG A 117 9.05 18.51 -12.33
C ARG A 117 8.97 19.68 -11.37
N MET A 118 7.89 19.76 -10.56
CA MET A 118 7.70 20.85 -9.59
C MET A 118 8.76 20.86 -8.50
N TYR A 119 9.22 19.69 -8.07
CA TYR A 119 10.21 19.55 -6.99
C TYR A 119 11.66 19.38 -7.51
N GLY A 120 11.89 19.51 -8.82
CA GLY A 120 13.22 19.35 -9.41
C GLY A 120 13.79 17.92 -9.32
N ILE A 121 12.91 16.92 -9.17
CA ILE A 121 13.28 15.52 -9.09
C ILE A 121 13.29 14.94 -10.51
N ALA A 122 14.34 14.22 -10.88
CA ALA A 122 14.44 13.61 -12.19
C ALA A 122 13.27 12.63 -12.46
N TYR A 123 12.68 12.74 -13.65
CA TYR A 123 11.63 11.83 -14.12
C TYR A 123 12.08 11.15 -15.40
N GLU A 124 12.62 9.96 -15.26
CA GLU A 124 13.12 9.17 -16.37
C GLU A 124 11.99 8.34 -17.01
N SER A 125 12.30 7.67 -18.12
CA SER A 125 11.36 6.75 -18.76
C SER A 125 10.91 5.63 -17.81
N SER A 126 9.74 5.08 -18.03
CA SER A 126 9.20 3.98 -17.20
C SER A 126 10.13 2.77 -17.12
N ALA A 127 10.87 2.49 -18.21
CA ALA A 127 11.86 1.41 -18.23
C ALA A 127 13.05 1.70 -17.31
N VAL A 128 13.56 2.93 -17.30
CA VAL A 128 14.64 3.36 -16.40
C VAL A 128 14.17 3.32 -14.96
N ARG A 129 13.00 3.89 -14.67
CA ARG A 129 12.44 3.87 -13.30
C ARG A 129 12.22 2.45 -12.78
N ALA A 130 11.82 1.50 -13.65
CA ALA A 130 11.69 0.09 -13.26
C ALA A 130 13.05 -0.54 -12.91
N ARG A 131 14.12 -0.26 -13.67
CA ARG A 131 15.49 -0.73 -13.34
C ARG A 131 16.01 -0.11 -12.05
N LYS A 132 15.78 1.20 -11.85
CA LYS A 132 16.10 1.88 -10.59
C LYS A 132 15.39 1.25 -9.38
N LEU A 133 14.10 0.91 -9.54
CA LEU A 133 13.34 0.23 -8.50
C LEU A 133 13.92 -1.18 -8.22
N ALA A 134 14.36 -1.90 -9.25
CA ALA A 134 14.99 -3.21 -9.08
C ALA A 134 16.25 -3.14 -8.20
N GLU A 135 17.16 -2.21 -8.50
CA GLU A 135 18.34 -1.97 -7.69
C GLU A 135 17.99 -1.45 -6.28
N GLY A 136 17.00 -0.55 -6.19
CA GLY A 136 16.53 -0.03 -4.91
C GLY A 136 16.01 -1.12 -3.98
N LEU A 137 15.21 -2.05 -4.51
CA LEU A 137 14.70 -3.21 -3.76
C LEU A 137 15.84 -4.13 -3.30
N ASP A 138 16.83 -4.40 -4.16
CA ASP A 138 18.00 -5.21 -3.81
C ASP A 138 18.82 -4.56 -2.70
N VAL A 139 19.18 -3.29 -2.86
CA VAL A 139 19.91 -2.50 -1.84
C VAL A 139 19.18 -2.51 -0.50
N VAL A 140 17.86 -2.26 -0.51
CA VAL A 140 17.05 -2.25 0.73
C VAL A 140 17.06 -3.61 1.42
N LYS A 141 16.81 -4.70 0.68
CA LYS A 141 16.80 -6.07 1.26
C LYS A 141 18.15 -6.45 1.82
N ARG A 142 19.23 -6.19 1.10
CA ARG A 142 20.59 -6.50 1.55
C ARG A 142 20.94 -5.72 2.81
N LEU A 143 20.64 -4.42 2.86
CA LEU A 143 20.85 -3.60 4.06
C LEU A 143 20.03 -4.04 5.27
N PHE A 144 18.88 -4.67 5.08
CA PHE A 144 18.12 -5.25 6.19
C PHE A 144 18.75 -6.52 6.76
N THR A 145 19.39 -7.33 5.92
CA THR A 145 19.79 -8.70 6.28
C THR A 145 21.30 -8.88 6.43
N GLU A 146 22.11 -8.25 5.58
CA GLU A 146 23.56 -8.41 5.57
C GLU A 146 24.25 -7.49 6.58
N PRO A 147 25.36 -7.90 7.21
CA PRO A 147 26.10 -7.08 8.15
C PRO A 147 26.72 -5.84 7.50
N GLU A 148 27.24 -5.98 6.28
CA GLU A 148 27.87 -4.94 5.46
C GLU A 148 27.49 -5.15 4.00
N VAL A 149 27.19 -4.09 3.26
CA VAL A 149 26.80 -4.12 1.85
C VAL A 149 27.73 -3.29 1.00
N THR A 150 28.37 -3.94 0.03
CA THR A 150 28.99 -3.28 -1.13
C THR A 150 28.11 -3.57 -2.34
N PHE A 151 27.72 -2.52 -3.08
CA PHE A 151 26.86 -2.62 -4.25
C PHE A 151 27.40 -1.71 -5.36
N ASP A 152 27.57 -2.24 -6.56
CA ASP A 152 28.01 -1.47 -7.73
C ASP A 152 27.02 -1.68 -8.87
N GLY A 153 25.95 -0.88 -8.86
CA GLY A 153 24.87 -0.92 -9.82
C GLY A 153 24.95 0.17 -10.88
N GLU A 154 23.99 0.16 -11.78
CA GLU A 154 23.83 1.20 -12.81
C GLU A 154 23.46 2.55 -12.17
N PHE A 155 22.62 2.54 -11.13
CA PHE A 155 22.04 3.73 -10.51
C PHE A 155 22.54 4.00 -9.10
N TYR A 156 22.88 2.97 -8.36
CA TYR A 156 23.29 3.09 -6.95
C TYR A 156 24.63 2.41 -6.72
N ARG A 157 25.49 3.08 -5.92
CA ARG A 157 26.78 2.54 -5.50
C ARG A 157 26.94 2.70 -4.01
N LEU A 158 27.25 1.61 -3.34
CA LEU A 158 27.54 1.55 -1.91
C LEU A 158 28.89 0.90 -1.67
N GLN A 159 29.62 1.43 -0.72
CA GLN A 159 30.91 0.88 -0.32
C GLN A 159 30.87 0.59 1.19
N LYS A 160 30.87 -0.70 1.55
CA LYS A 160 30.87 -1.17 2.94
C LYS A 160 29.78 -0.51 3.80
N ALA A 161 28.61 -0.33 3.24
CA ALA A 161 27.50 0.32 3.93
C ALA A 161 26.94 -0.58 5.04
N VAL A 162 26.77 0.00 6.23
CA VAL A 162 26.26 -0.69 7.42
C VAL A 162 24.90 -0.09 7.81
N ASN A 163 23.93 -0.95 8.10
CA ASN A 163 22.62 -0.57 8.59
C ASN A 163 22.36 -1.19 9.98
N VAL A 164 22.58 -0.41 11.04
CA VAL A 164 22.34 -0.77 12.45
C VAL A 164 21.60 0.39 13.12
N PRO A 165 20.50 0.11 13.89
CA PRO A 165 19.94 -1.21 14.16
C PRO A 165 19.36 -1.87 12.91
N LYS A 166 19.36 -3.20 12.91
CA LYS A 166 18.57 -3.97 11.95
C LYS A 166 17.08 -3.85 12.30
N PRO A 167 16.15 -4.07 11.34
CA PRO A 167 14.72 -4.10 11.63
C PRO A 167 14.37 -5.07 12.77
N ALA A 168 13.31 -4.76 13.50
CA ALA A 168 12.74 -5.65 14.53
C ALA A 168 12.17 -6.92 13.88
N GLN A 169 11.47 -6.77 12.75
CA GLN A 169 10.91 -7.88 11.98
C GLN A 169 12.02 -8.68 11.28
N LYS A 170 11.86 -10.01 11.21
CA LYS A 170 12.83 -10.92 10.59
C LYS A 170 12.16 -11.72 9.46
N PRO A 171 12.84 -11.90 8.33
CA PRO A 171 14.18 -11.38 7.99
C PRO A 171 14.19 -9.86 7.78
N ASN A 172 13.04 -9.25 7.46
CA ASN A 172 12.84 -7.82 7.19
C ASN A 172 11.37 -7.42 7.39
N PRO A 173 11.05 -6.13 7.49
CA PRO A 173 9.67 -5.65 7.32
C PRO A 173 9.10 -6.14 6.01
N PRO A 174 7.81 -6.55 5.94
CA PRO A 174 7.21 -6.98 4.68
C PRO A 174 7.35 -5.90 3.60
N ILE A 175 7.91 -6.28 2.46
CA ILE A 175 8.07 -5.41 1.30
C ILE A 175 6.89 -5.63 0.36
N TRP A 176 6.15 -4.56 0.08
CA TRP A 176 5.06 -4.54 -0.88
C TRP A 176 5.49 -3.81 -2.15
N VAL A 177 5.18 -4.38 -3.30
CA VAL A 177 5.39 -3.71 -4.58
C VAL A 177 4.04 -3.40 -5.22
N GLY A 178 3.80 -2.11 -5.48
CA GLY A 178 2.53 -1.63 -6.06
C GLY A 178 2.64 -1.31 -7.54
N GLY A 179 1.59 -1.64 -8.28
CA GLY A 179 1.45 -1.35 -9.70
C GLY A 179 1.09 -2.57 -10.53
N ALA A 180 0.66 -2.34 -11.78
CA ALA A 180 0.06 -3.37 -12.64
C ALA A 180 0.80 -3.60 -13.96
N GLY A 181 1.93 -2.92 -14.19
CA GLY A 181 2.78 -3.11 -15.38
C GLY A 181 3.59 -4.41 -15.32
N GLY A 182 3.91 -5.01 -16.46
CA GLY A 182 4.74 -6.23 -16.52
C GLY A 182 6.06 -6.12 -15.74
N PRO A 183 6.87 -5.06 -15.91
CA PRO A 183 8.08 -4.87 -15.10
C PRO A 183 7.80 -4.88 -13.59
N THR A 184 6.71 -4.26 -13.15
CA THR A 184 6.33 -4.21 -11.72
C THR A 184 5.96 -5.61 -11.20
N LEU A 185 5.20 -6.39 -11.97
CA LEU A 185 4.84 -7.77 -11.60
C LEU A 185 6.08 -8.66 -11.45
N ARG A 186 7.05 -8.51 -12.36
CA ARG A 186 8.34 -9.22 -12.29
C ARG A 186 9.13 -8.84 -11.03
N LEU A 187 9.16 -7.55 -10.68
CA LEU A 187 9.83 -7.09 -9.45
C LEU A 187 9.11 -7.59 -8.19
N ALA A 188 7.78 -7.59 -8.19
CA ALA A 188 7.00 -8.16 -7.10
C ALA A 188 7.31 -9.65 -6.90
N ALA A 189 7.31 -10.43 -7.97
CA ALA A 189 7.64 -11.85 -7.93
C ALA A 189 9.05 -12.11 -7.37
N ARG A 190 10.03 -11.30 -7.76
CA ARG A 190 11.43 -11.48 -7.37
C ARG A 190 11.75 -10.98 -5.96
N PHE A 191 11.23 -9.84 -5.55
CA PHE A 191 11.71 -9.13 -4.36
C PHE A 191 10.68 -8.98 -3.25
N ALA A 192 9.37 -8.96 -3.55
CA ALA A 192 8.35 -8.56 -2.60
C ALA A 192 7.81 -9.71 -1.74
N ASP A 193 7.32 -9.37 -0.56
CA ASP A 193 6.52 -10.25 0.29
C ASP A 193 5.03 -10.13 -0.05
N GLY A 194 4.63 -9.01 -0.69
CA GLY A 194 3.28 -8.77 -1.19
C GLY A 194 3.26 -7.90 -2.45
N TRP A 195 2.25 -8.11 -3.28
CA TRP A 195 1.92 -7.28 -4.43
C TRP A 195 0.59 -6.57 -4.22
N ASN A 196 0.53 -5.29 -4.59
CA ASN A 196 -0.71 -4.52 -4.57
C ASN A 196 -1.22 -4.21 -5.98
N CYS A 197 -2.46 -4.60 -6.24
CA CYS A 197 -3.20 -4.19 -7.42
C CYS A 197 -3.85 -2.82 -7.16
N PRO A 198 -3.44 -1.76 -7.87
CA PRO A 198 -4.01 -0.43 -7.68
C PRO A 198 -5.43 -0.32 -8.25
N THR A 199 -6.17 0.66 -7.79
CA THR A 199 -7.57 0.94 -8.14
C THR A 199 -7.83 0.89 -9.65
N TYR A 200 -7.01 1.57 -10.46
CA TYR A 200 -7.16 1.66 -11.91
C TYR A 200 -6.97 0.33 -12.67
N ALA A 201 -6.47 -0.70 -12.00
CA ALA A 201 -6.20 -2.01 -12.62
C ALA A 201 -7.19 -3.11 -12.21
N LEU A 202 -8.13 -2.81 -11.30
CA LEU A 202 -9.06 -3.80 -10.74
C LEU A 202 -9.96 -4.43 -11.80
N GLY A 203 -10.37 -3.71 -12.82
CA GLY A 203 -11.15 -4.27 -13.95
C GLY A 203 -10.41 -5.35 -14.73
N LYS A 204 -9.07 -5.48 -14.55
CA LYS A 204 -8.22 -6.50 -15.19
C LYS A 204 -7.54 -7.42 -14.18
N LEU A 205 -8.07 -7.52 -12.96
CA LEU A 205 -7.43 -8.24 -11.85
C LEU A 205 -7.07 -9.68 -12.20
N ASP A 206 -7.98 -10.45 -12.78
CA ASP A 206 -7.71 -11.86 -13.14
C ASP A 206 -6.54 -12.01 -14.12
N ALA A 207 -6.44 -11.12 -15.10
CA ALA A 207 -5.31 -11.11 -16.02
C ALA A 207 -4.00 -10.75 -15.30
N LYS A 208 -4.05 -9.84 -14.31
CA LYS A 208 -2.89 -9.47 -13.52
C LYS A 208 -2.46 -10.57 -12.56
N LEU A 209 -3.41 -11.28 -11.94
CA LEU A 209 -3.10 -12.44 -11.09
C LEU A 209 -2.45 -13.57 -11.89
N ARG A 210 -2.94 -13.87 -13.10
CA ARG A 210 -2.29 -14.86 -13.98
C ARG A 210 -0.88 -14.43 -14.40
N ALA A 211 -0.70 -13.17 -14.80
CA ALA A 211 0.61 -12.66 -15.18
C ALA A 211 1.59 -12.68 -14.00
N LEU A 212 1.13 -12.33 -12.79
CA LEU A 212 1.95 -12.39 -11.58
C LEU A 212 2.35 -13.83 -11.24
N ALA A 213 1.44 -14.80 -11.39
CA ALA A 213 1.74 -16.20 -11.18
C ALA A 213 2.83 -16.70 -12.13
N ALA A 214 2.74 -16.36 -13.42
CA ALA A 214 3.76 -16.69 -14.41
C ALA A 214 5.14 -16.07 -14.07
N GLU A 215 5.17 -14.82 -13.61
CA GLU A 215 6.43 -14.18 -13.17
C GLU A 215 7.00 -14.83 -11.90
N CYS A 216 6.16 -15.30 -10.97
CA CYS A 216 6.61 -16.09 -9.81
C CYS A 216 7.25 -17.40 -10.26
N GLU A 217 6.59 -18.15 -11.14
CA GLU A 217 7.11 -19.41 -11.68
C GLU A 217 8.45 -19.20 -12.42
N ALA A 218 8.57 -18.12 -13.19
CA ALA A 218 9.80 -17.78 -13.92
C ALA A 218 11.02 -17.55 -13.00
N VAL A 219 10.79 -17.16 -11.73
CA VAL A 219 11.85 -17.00 -10.74
C VAL A 219 11.92 -18.17 -9.73
N GLY A 220 11.21 -19.26 -10.00
CA GLY A 220 11.20 -20.45 -9.14
C GLY A 220 10.45 -20.28 -7.81
N ARG A 221 9.54 -19.31 -7.72
CA ARG A 221 8.74 -19.01 -6.54
C ARG A 221 7.32 -19.54 -6.70
N ARG A 222 6.76 -20.14 -5.66
CA ARG A 222 5.34 -20.52 -5.68
C ARG A 222 4.45 -19.27 -5.58
N PRO A 223 3.44 -19.07 -6.44
CA PRO A 223 2.57 -17.89 -6.40
C PRO A 223 1.85 -17.69 -5.05
N ALA A 224 1.63 -18.76 -4.28
CA ALA A 224 1.01 -18.72 -2.96
C ALA A 224 1.90 -18.11 -1.87
N GLU A 225 3.21 -18.00 -2.09
CA GLU A 225 4.15 -17.38 -1.15
C GLU A 225 4.14 -15.84 -1.21
N LEU A 226 3.59 -15.30 -2.28
CA LEU A 226 3.43 -13.87 -2.46
C LEU A 226 2.02 -13.45 -2.03
N ARG A 227 1.90 -12.58 -1.06
CA ARG A 227 0.63 -11.98 -0.67
C ARG A 227 0.07 -11.11 -1.79
N LYS A 228 -1.24 -11.07 -1.91
CA LYS A 228 -1.91 -10.29 -2.95
C LYS A 228 -2.92 -9.36 -2.33
N SER A 229 -2.65 -8.06 -2.45
CA SER A 229 -3.60 -7.05 -2.04
C SER A 229 -4.27 -6.38 -3.23
N ILE A 230 -5.46 -5.87 -2.97
CA ILE A 230 -6.12 -4.91 -3.84
C ILE A 230 -6.30 -3.60 -3.07
N GLU A 231 -6.20 -2.49 -3.79
CA GLU A 231 -6.65 -1.19 -3.32
C GLU A 231 -7.97 -0.86 -4.02
N ALA A 232 -9.02 -0.60 -3.26
CA ALA A 232 -10.35 -0.36 -3.82
C ALA A 232 -11.10 0.74 -3.08
N VAL A 233 -11.86 1.55 -3.82
CA VAL A 233 -12.81 2.49 -3.21
C VAL A 233 -13.94 1.69 -2.55
N LEU A 234 -14.23 1.99 -1.29
CA LEU A 234 -15.34 1.43 -0.54
C LEU A 234 -16.47 2.45 -0.39
N VAL A 235 -17.63 2.07 -0.87
CA VAL A 235 -18.89 2.81 -0.75
C VAL A 235 -19.89 1.88 -0.06
N THR A 236 -20.22 2.16 1.20
CA THR A 236 -21.14 1.30 1.96
C THR A 236 -22.11 2.12 2.80
N GLY A 237 -23.21 1.51 3.19
CA GLY A 237 -24.26 2.05 4.04
C GLY A 237 -25.05 0.90 4.65
N ARG A 238 -25.87 1.17 5.65
CA ARG A 238 -26.69 0.17 6.34
C ARG A 238 -27.80 -0.43 5.45
N ASP A 239 -28.22 0.34 4.49
CA ASP A 239 -29.27 -0.02 3.53
C ASP A 239 -28.99 0.61 2.15
N GLU A 240 -29.81 0.26 1.16
CA GLU A 240 -29.67 0.75 -0.22
C GLU A 240 -29.77 2.28 -0.33
N ARG A 241 -30.53 2.95 0.54
CA ARG A 241 -30.69 4.41 0.55
C ARG A 241 -29.38 5.08 0.98
N GLU A 242 -28.76 4.57 2.05
CA GLU A 242 -27.46 5.07 2.51
C GLU A 242 -26.36 4.77 1.49
N VAL A 243 -26.37 3.59 0.89
CA VAL A 243 -25.45 3.23 -0.19
C VAL A 243 -25.58 4.19 -1.39
N ALA A 244 -26.81 4.50 -1.82
CA ALA A 244 -27.04 5.45 -2.91
C ALA A 244 -26.51 6.85 -2.58
N ALA A 245 -26.70 7.33 -1.34
CA ALA A 245 -26.20 8.62 -0.89
C ALA A 245 -24.65 8.63 -0.84
N ALA A 246 -24.04 7.57 -0.31
CA ALA A 246 -22.58 7.39 -0.25
C ALA A 246 -21.98 7.29 -1.66
N ARG A 247 -22.64 6.60 -2.59
CA ARG A 247 -22.25 6.51 -4.00
C ARG A 247 -22.24 7.87 -4.68
N ALA A 248 -23.31 8.66 -4.53
CA ALA A 248 -23.37 10.01 -5.08
C ALA A 248 -22.25 10.93 -4.54
N LEU A 249 -21.85 10.73 -3.28
CA LEU A 249 -20.69 11.42 -2.70
C LEU A 249 -19.37 10.95 -3.32
N ALA A 250 -19.20 9.63 -3.50
CA ALA A 250 -18.00 9.04 -4.09
C ALA A 250 -17.81 9.52 -5.55
N GLU A 251 -18.85 9.52 -6.35
CA GLU A 251 -18.83 9.98 -7.75
C GLU A 251 -18.41 11.45 -7.88
N ARG A 252 -18.80 12.30 -6.91
CA ARG A 252 -18.37 13.70 -6.87
C ARG A 252 -16.93 13.87 -6.42
N ARG A 253 -16.46 13.03 -5.49
CA ARG A 253 -15.10 13.15 -4.89
C ARG A 253 -14.02 12.50 -5.74
N TYR A 254 -14.37 11.44 -6.43
CA TYR A 254 -13.45 10.57 -7.15
C TYR A 254 -13.87 10.42 -8.62
N PRO A 255 -14.02 11.52 -9.35
CA PRO A 255 -14.38 11.46 -10.75
C PRO A 255 -13.25 10.86 -11.58
N GLY A 256 -13.60 10.04 -12.54
CA GLY A 256 -12.69 9.49 -13.53
C GLY A 256 -12.16 8.08 -13.23
N PRO A 257 -11.61 7.45 -14.26
CA PRO A 257 -11.26 6.01 -14.24
C PRO A 257 -10.07 5.67 -13.34
N GLY A 258 -9.22 6.65 -13.01
CA GLY A 258 -8.04 6.42 -12.16
C GLY A 258 -8.38 5.93 -10.75
N TRP A 259 -9.57 6.24 -10.25
CA TRP A 259 -10.04 5.80 -8.95
C TRP A 259 -10.66 4.40 -8.95
N GLY A 260 -10.92 3.82 -10.13
CA GLY A 260 -11.45 2.48 -10.28
C GLY A 260 -12.83 2.25 -9.64
N LEU A 261 -13.60 3.33 -9.39
CA LEU A 261 -14.88 3.24 -8.69
C LEU A 261 -15.86 2.33 -9.43
N HIS A 262 -15.98 2.48 -10.75
CA HIS A 262 -16.89 1.71 -11.58
C HIS A 262 -16.32 0.35 -12.02
N GLU A 263 -15.01 0.26 -12.19
CA GLU A 263 -14.32 -0.94 -12.69
C GLU A 263 -14.06 -1.97 -11.60
N GLY A 264 -13.95 -1.53 -10.35
CA GLY A 264 -13.52 -2.42 -9.27
C GLY A 264 -13.88 -1.96 -7.86
N GLY A 265 -14.55 -0.81 -7.70
CA GLY A 265 -14.99 -0.31 -6.38
C GLY A 265 -15.94 -1.28 -5.69
N PHE A 266 -15.91 -1.30 -4.38
CA PHE A 266 -16.82 -2.07 -3.54
C PHE A 266 -17.99 -1.15 -3.19
N ILE A 267 -19.13 -1.37 -3.84
CA ILE A 267 -20.33 -0.54 -3.67
C ILE A 267 -21.47 -1.45 -3.25
N GLY A 268 -22.03 -1.24 -2.07
CA GLY A 268 -23.15 -2.03 -1.58
C GLY A 268 -23.31 -2.01 -0.06
N THR A 269 -24.29 -2.77 0.39
CA THR A 269 -24.53 -3.10 1.80
C THR A 269 -23.39 -3.96 2.35
N PRO A 270 -23.23 -4.09 3.67
CA PRO A 270 -22.21 -4.94 4.27
C PRO A 270 -22.23 -6.39 3.75
N ASP A 271 -23.40 -6.98 3.53
CA ASP A 271 -23.54 -8.37 3.05
C ASP A 271 -23.02 -8.52 1.62
N GLU A 272 -23.30 -7.55 0.75
CA GLU A 272 -22.76 -7.53 -0.62
C GLU A 272 -21.25 -7.36 -0.61
N ILE A 273 -20.72 -6.50 0.27
CA ILE A 273 -19.27 -6.32 0.46
C ILE A 273 -18.61 -7.63 0.92
N VAL A 274 -19.19 -8.32 1.92
CA VAL A 274 -18.71 -9.62 2.43
C VAL A 274 -18.68 -10.66 1.31
N THR A 275 -19.75 -10.75 0.55
CA THR A 275 -19.85 -11.68 -0.60
C THR A 275 -18.72 -11.46 -1.59
N ARG A 276 -18.51 -10.22 -1.99
CA ARG A 276 -17.44 -9.84 -2.92
C ARG A 276 -16.04 -10.08 -2.39
N ILE A 277 -15.79 -9.82 -1.09
CA ILE A 277 -14.52 -10.16 -0.45
C ILE A 277 -14.25 -11.67 -0.56
N ARG A 278 -15.25 -12.50 -0.25
CA ARG A 278 -15.12 -13.97 -0.34
C ARG A 278 -14.85 -14.45 -1.75
N GLU A 279 -15.49 -13.88 -2.77
CA GLU A 279 -15.23 -14.19 -4.17
C GLU A 279 -13.79 -13.87 -4.59
N LEU A 280 -13.26 -12.71 -4.19
CA LEU A 280 -11.89 -12.32 -4.49
C LEU A 280 -10.86 -13.11 -3.66
N ALA A 281 -11.19 -13.46 -2.43
CA ALA A 281 -10.37 -14.35 -1.61
C ALA A 281 -10.24 -15.75 -2.23
N ALA A 282 -11.31 -16.28 -2.80
CA ALA A 282 -11.28 -17.54 -3.56
C ALA A 282 -10.37 -17.49 -4.80
N ARG A 283 -10.10 -16.28 -5.33
CA ARG A 283 -9.13 -16.04 -6.42
C ARG A 283 -7.71 -15.81 -5.92
N GLY A 284 -7.48 -15.88 -4.61
CA GLY A 284 -6.17 -15.75 -3.98
C GLY A 284 -5.79 -14.34 -3.53
N VAL A 285 -6.73 -13.39 -3.50
CA VAL A 285 -6.53 -12.10 -2.82
C VAL A 285 -6.66 -12.31 -1.32
N ASP A 286 -5.67 -11.88 -0.56
CA ASP A 286 -5.62 -12.11 0.89
C ASP A 286 -5.57 -10.81 1.72
N THR A 287 -5.46 -9.66 1.03
CA THR A 287 -5.37 -8.36 1.70
C THR A 287 -6.23 -7.33 0.94
N PHE A 288 -7.15 -6.70 1.66
CA PHE A 288 -8.08 -5.73 1.10
C PHE A 288 -7.78 -4.36 1.72
N VAL A 289 -7.24 -3.45 0.93
CA VAL A 289 -6.94 -2.09 1.35
C VAL A 289 -8.03 -1.18 0.81
N PHE A 290 -8.89 -0.70 1.70
CA PHE A 290 -10.04 0.09 1.30
C PHE A 290 -9.81 1.59 1.44
N PHE A 291 -10.15 2.30 0.38
CA PHE A 291 -10.27 3.73 0.33
C PHE A 291 -11.74 4.11 0.59
N PHE A 292 -12.06 4.46 1.82
CA PHE A 292 -13.42 4.80 2.20
C PHE A 292 -13.86 6.10 1.50
N SER A 293 -14.99 6.09 0.83
CA SER A 293 -15.49 7.22 0.04
C SER A 293 -15.75 8.48 0.86
N ASP A 294 -15.97 8.33 2.17
CA ASP A 294 -16.15 9.41 3.13
C ASP A 294 -14.87 9.78 3.90
N ARG A 295 -13.71 9.23 3.49
CA ARG A 295 -12.40 9.38 4.14
C ARG A 295 -12.30 8.71 5.51
N ALA A 296 -12.93 7.55 5.64
CA ALA A 296 -12.91 6.73 6.85
C ALA A 296 -13.41 7.49 8.09
N ARG A 297 -14.64 7.98 8.02
CA ARG A 297 -15.32 8.54 9.20
C ARG A 297 -15.54 7.46 10.27
N PRO A 298 -15.51 7.83 11.55
CA PRO A 298 -15.68 6.85 12.63
C PRO A 298 -16.95 5.99 12.49
N GLU A 299 -18.05 6.57 12.02
CA GLU A 299 -19.33 5.86 11.84
C GLU A 299 -19.22 4.76 10.76
N THR A 300 -18.50 5.05 9.68
CA THR A 300 -18.31 4.08 8.59
C THR A 300 -17.26 3.03 8.94
N ILE A 301 -16.23 3.40 9.71
CA ILE A 301 -15.28 2.43 10.28
C ILE A 301 -16.04 1.47 11.21
N ASP A 302 -16.90 1.96 12.09
CA ASP A 302 -17.70 1.13 13.01
C ASP A 302 -18.66 0.22 12.24
N LEU A 303 -19.36 0.74 11.24
CA LEU A 303 -20.23 -0.06 10.35
C LEU A 303 -19.45 -1.20 9.70
N PHE A 304 -18.29 -0.88 9.11
CA PHE A 304 -17.42 -1.86 8.47
C PHE A 304 -16.93 -2.92 9.47
N ALA A 305 -16.49 -2.50 10.65
CA ALA A 305 -15.99 -3.41 11.67
C ALA A 305 -17.05 -4.39 12.15
N ARG A 306 -18.25 -3.91 12.46
CA ARG A 306 -19.34 -4.74 12.99
C ARG A 306 -19.94 -5.68 11.97
N HIS A 307 -20.07 -5.27 10.73
CA HIS A 307 -20.86 -6.00 9.74
C HIS A 307 -20.04 -6.63 8.61
N VAL A 308 -18.82 -6.16 8.38
CA VAL A 308 -17.93 -6.76 7.38
C VAL A 308 -16.79 -7.51 8.05
N LEU A 309 -15.97 -6.81 8.85
CA LEU A 309 -14.78 -7.39 9.47
C LEU A 309 -15.10 -8.60 10.37
N ALA A 310 -16.19 -8.53 11.13
CA ALA A 310 -16.65 -9.61 12.02
C ALA A 310 -16.90 -10.93 11.27
N GLY A 311 -17.23 -10.89 9.97
CA GLY A 311 -17.44 -12.08 9.15
C GLY A 311 -16.16 -12.84 8.75
N PHE A 312 -14.98 -12.32 9.16
CA PHE A 312 -13.65 -12.85 8.80
C PHE A 312 -12.72 -13.03 10.00
N ARG A 313 -13.22 -12.86 11.22
CA ARG A 313 -12.49 -13.01 12.50
C ARG A 313 -12.88 -14.28 13.23
#